data_f0d34ee1d748c15947033aeaf3be236f
#
_entry.id   f0d34ee1d748c15947033aeaf3be236f
#
_cell.length_a   1.000
_cell.length_b   1.000
_cell.length_c   1.000
_cell.angle_alpha   90.00
_cell.angle_beta   90.00
_cell.angle_gamma   90.00
#
_symmetry.space_group_name_H-M   'P 1'
#
loop_
_entity.id
_entity.type
_entity.pdbx_description
1 polymer ?
#
loop_
_entity_poly.entity_id
_entity_poly.type
_entity_poly.pdbx_seq_one_letter_code
_entity_poly.pdbx_strand_id
1 'polypeptide(L)'
;YGKGLGSLYAKKNTYLNFGNSGTLARLLIGILSTTPNIDLKISGDHSLKKRNMKKLVDIMSNFGATFIPKKRFNFPLRIISSEMPVGINYTAGVSAQLKSAVILSGLNAFGNTQIIENERSRDHTENMLLKNYKVIKIKNEKKKTIDIFGKQYLDPLSVKVPGDPSSAAFFAALTLLNKKSYLKIKNVGLNNTRIGFYKLLKNQNAKISFLNLKTENNEMSGDILIRSSNLIPFKASKKYYVNSTDEYPILFAMAALIKGVSVFEGISDLANKESNRIKEMQKVLR
;
A
#
# COMPACT_ATOMS: atom_id res chain seq x y z
N TYR A 1 12.73 7.11 -17.08
CA TYR A 1 12.43 6.36 -18.31
C TYR A 1 12.50 4.87 -18.01
N GLY A 2 11.41 4.12 -18.33
CA GLY A 2 11.35 2.68 -18.19
C GLY A 2 12.20 1.97 -19.27
N LYS A 3 12.79 0.83 -18.90
CA LYS A 3 13.60 0.00 -19.82
C LYS A 3 12.92 -1.31 -20.20
N GLY A 4 11.69 -1.54 -19.77
CA GLY A 4 10.93 -2.76 -20.01
C GLY A 4 11.07 -3.82 -18.91
N LEU A 5 10.27 -4.87 -19.02
CA LEU A 5 10.28 -6.00 -18.09
C LEU A 5 11.62 -6.75 -18.14
N GLY A 6 12.11 -7.16 -16.96
CA GLY A 6 13.35 -7.94 -16.86
C GLY A 6 14.64 -7.16 -17.16
N SER A 7 14.55 -5.84 -17.37
CA SER A 7 15.70 -5.02 -17.77
C SER A 7 16.61 -4.58 -16.61
N LEU A 8 16.20 -4.82 -15.36
CA LEU A 8 17.04 -4.52 -14.21
C LEU A 8 18.22 -5.50 -14.17
N TYR A 9 19.39 -4.99 -13.84
CA TYR A 9 20.58 -5.81 -13.64
C TYR A 9 21.33 -5.35 -12.39
N ALA A 10 22.07 -6.23 -11.78
CA ALA A 10 22.93 -5.94 -10.66
C ALA A 10 24.38 -6.44 -10.97
N LYS A 11 25.37 -5.61 -10.67
CA LYS A 11 26.76 -6.05 -10.66
C LYS A 11 26.96 -7.08 -9.56
N LYS A 12 27.87 -8.04 -9.74
CA LYS A 12 28.24 -9.00 -8.71
C LYS A 12 28.58 -8.28 -7.39
N ASN A 13 28.07 -8.82 -6.27
CA ASN A 13 28.24 -8.25 -4.93
C ASN A 13 27.55 -6.88 -4.69
N THR A 14 26.59 -6.48 -5.52
CA THR A 14 25.78 -5.30 -5.24
C THR A 14 25.11 -5.41 -3.87
N TYR A 15 25.17 -4.32 -3.11
CA TYR A 15 24.44 -4.16 -1.85
C TYR A 15 23.33 -3.12 -2.03
N LEU A 16 22.10 -3.52 -1.81
CA LEU A 16 20.93 -2.67 -1.92
C LEU A 16 20.35 -2.37 -0.55
N ASN A 17 20.32 -1.09 -0.18
CA ASN A 17 19.76 -0.63 1.08
C ASN A 17 18.42 0.07 0.84
N PHE A 18 17.34 -0.44 1.42
CA PHE A 18 15.99 0.10 1.30
C PHE A 18 15.70 1.26 2.29
N GLY A 19 16.67 1.66 3.12
CA GLY A 19 16.42 2.61 4.20
C GLY A 19 15.35 2.10 5.15
N ASN A 20 14.36 2.94 5.49
CA ASN A 20 13.19 2.56 6.30
C ASN A 20 11.97 2.16 5.46
N SER A 21 12.10 2.05 4.15
CA SER A 21 10.95 1.84 3.28
C SER A 21 10.55 0.37 3.18
N GLY A 22 9.57 -0.06 3.97
CA GLY A 22 8.96 -1.38 3.85
C GLY A 22 8.20 -1.57 2.54
N THR A 23 7.68 -0.50 1.94
CA THR A 23 7.00 -0.54 0.63
C THR A 23 8.01 -0.81 -0.47
N LEU A 24 9.08 0.00 -0.55
CA LEU A 24 10.14 -0.20 -1.54
C LEU A 24 10.73 -1.62 -1.44
N ALA A 25 11.04 -2.07 -0.22
CA ALA A 25 11.59 -3.40 0.01
C ALA A 25 10.68 -4.50 -0.57
N ARG A 26 9.38 -4.48 -0.27
CA ARG A 26 8.45 -5.53 -0.74
C ARG A 26 8.24 -5.50 -2.23
N LEU A 27 8.02 -4.33 -2.82
CA LEU A 27 7.76 -4.20 -4.25
C LEU A 27 9.00 -4.55 -5.07
N LEU A 28 10.16 -4.04 -4.68
CA LEU A 28 11.38 -4.26 -5.43
C LEU A 28 11.91 -5.70 -5.28
N ILE A 29 11.78 -6.32 -4.09
CA ILE A 29 12.06 -7.75 -3.93
C ILE A 29 11.15 -8.59 -4.83
N GLY A 30 9.86 -8.23 -4.96
CA GLY A 30 8.95 -8.88 -5.91
C GLY A 30 9.51 -8.84 -7.33
N ILE A 31 9.88 -7.66 -7.83
CA ILE A 31 10.45 -7.48 -9.18
C ILE A 31 11.76 -8.26 -9.32
N LEU A 32 12.68 -8.12 -8.37
CA LEU A 32 14.01 -8.74 -8.42
C LEU A 32 13.95 -10.26 -8.37
N SER A 33 12.95 -10.84 -7.68
CA SER A 33 12.80 -12.30 -7.57
C SER A 33 12.59 -13.00 -8.91
N THR A 34 12.01 -12.30 -9.88
CA THR A 34 11.69 -12.85 -11.22
C THR A 34 12.48 -12.17 -12.35
N THR A 35 13.32 -11.20 -12.03
CA THR A 35 14.24 -10.57 -12.99
C THR A 35 15.45 -11.49 -13.20
N PRO A 36 15.86 -11.79 -14.46
CA PRO A 36 16.97 -12.69 -14.72
C PRO A 36 18.30 -12.21 -14.11
N ASN A 37 19.15 -13.17 -13.71
CA ASN A 37 20.53 -12.93 -13.28
C ASN A 37 20.70 -11.96 -12.11
N ILE A 38 19.74 -11.89 -11.19
CA ILE A 38 19.87 -11.12 -9.97
C ILE A 38 20.50 -11.98 -8.87
N ASP A 39 21.62 -11.50 -8.35
CA ASP A 39 22.29 -12.04 -7.18
C ASP A 39 22.89 -10.87 -6.38
N LEU A 40 22.24 -10.48 -5.30
CA LEU A 40 22.65 -9.31 -4.52
C LEU A 40 22.27 -9.40 -3.04
N LYS A 41 22.97 -8.62 -2.21
CA LYS A 41 22.65 -8.46 -0.79
C LYS A 41 21.63 -7.32 -0.63
N ILE A 42 20.60 -7.56 0.19
CA ILE A 42 19.54 -6.60 0.50
C ILE A 42 19.46 -6.31 1.99
N SER A 43 19.20 -5.07 2.35
CA SER A 43 19.10 -4.64 3.73
C SER A 43 18.24 -3.38 3.87
N GLY A 44 18.17 -2.86 5.08
CA GLY A 44 17.51 -1.61 5.44
C GLY A 44 18.13 -0.99 6.69
N ASP A 45 17.49 0.04 7.21
CA ASP A 45 17.86 0.65 8.48
C ASP A 45 17.56 -0.26 9.68
N HIS A 46 17.83 0.23 10.88
CA HIS A 46 17.57 -0.50 12.12
C HIS A 46 16.11 -0.90 12.31
N SER A 47 15.14 -0.04 11.91
CA SER A 47 13.71 -0.32 12.01
C SER A 47 13.30 -1.41 11.01
N LEU A 48 13.70 -1.27 9.74
CA LEU A 48 13.35 -2.23 8.70
C LEU A 48 13.98 -3.61 8.94
N LYS A 49 15.17 -3.67 9.52
CA LYS A 49 15.85 -4.93 9.92
C LYS A 49 15.07 -5.73 10.96
N LYS A 50 14.27 -5.08 11.80
CA LYS A 50 13.42 -5.77 12.81
C LYS A 50 12.15 -6.37 12.22
N ARG A 51 11.74 -5.94 11.01
CA ARG A 51 10.50 -6.40 10.40
C ARG A 51 10.63 -7.82 9.87
N ASN A 52 9.64 -8.62 10.18
CA ASN A 52 9.54 -9.98 9.65
C ASN A 52 9.08 -9.96 8.19
N MET A 53 9.90 -10.50 7.30
CA MET A 53 9.63 -10.61 5.86
C MET A 53 9.21 -12.03 5.45
N LYS A 54 8.88 -12.93 6.41
CA LYS A 54 8.58 -14.34 6.15
C LYS A 54 7.56 -14.51 5.02
N LYS A 55 6.41 -13.84 5.10
CA LYS A 55 5.36 -13.95 4.08
C LYS A 55 5.86 -13.56 2.69
N LEU A 56 6.67 -12.51 2.58
CA LEU A 56 7.26 -12.10 1.30
C LEU A 56 8.24 -13.14 0.79
N VAL A 57 9.17 -13.60 1.64
CA VAL A 57 10.17 -14.61 1.29
C VAL A 57 9.50 -15.89 0.82
N ASP A 58 8.50 -16.40 1.55
CA ASP A 58 7.76 -17.60 1.21
C ASP A 58 7.07 -17.46 -0.17
N ILE A 59 6.40 -16.32 -0.41
CA ILE A 59 5.72 -16.06 -1.70
C ILE A 59 6.73 -15.98 -2.85
N MET A 60 7.83 -15.26 -2.67
CA MET A 60 8.83 -15.10 -3.73
C MET A 60 9.58 -16.41 -4.00
N SER A 61 9.72 -17.27 -3.00
CA SER A 61 10.27 -18.62 -3.17
C SER A 61 9.36 -19.51 -4.03
N ASN A 62 8.04 -19.30 -3.99
CA ASN A 62 7.12 -20.01 -4.90
C ASN A 62 7.30 -19.60 -6.36
N PHE A 63 7.81 -18.39 -6.65
CA PHE A 63 8.26 -17.99 -7.99
C PHE A 63 9.64 -18.57 -8.36
N GLY A 64 10.31 -19.29 -7.44
CA GLY A 64 11.61 -19.92 -7.63
C GLY A 64 12.81 -19.10 -7.13
N ALA A 65 12.60 -17.95 -6.50
CA ALA A 65 13.71 -17.18 -5.93
C ALA A 65 14.27 -17.82 -4.66
N THR A 66 15.56 -17.64 -4.41
CA THR A 66 16.26 -18.17 -3.23
C THR A 66 16.71 -17.03 -2.33
N PHE A 67 16.55 -17.22 -1.01
CA PHE A 67 16.97 -16.26 0.02
C PHE A 67 17.99 -16.92 0.96
N ILE A 68 19.09 -16.22 1.22
CA ILE A 68 20.18 -16.69 2.08
C ILE A 68 20.44 -15.68 3.20
N PRO A 69 20.63 -16.14 4.45
CA PRO A 69 20.59 -17.54 4.90
C PRO A 69 19.16 -18.12 4.92
N LYS A 70 19.03 -19.41 4.69
CA LYS A 70 17.75 -20.14 4.79
C LYS A 70 17.14 -19.98 6.19
N LYS A 71 15.79 -19.94 6.28
CA LYS A 71 15.04 -19.81 7.53
C LYS A 71 15.24 -18.49 8.29
N ARG A 72 15.98 -17.54 7.74
CA ARG A 72 16.05 -16.16 8.24
C ARG A 72 15.07 -15.29 7.46
N PHE A 73 14.28 -14.49 8.18
CA PHE A 73 13.22 -13.67 7.59
C PHE A 73 13.35 -12.18 7.93
N ASN A 74 14.51 -11.79 8.42
CA ASN A 74 14.86 -10.41 8.74
C ASN A 74 16.11 -10.00 7.97
N PHE A 75 16.21 -8.76 7.57
CA PHE A 75 17.39 -8.24 6.90
C PHE A 75 18.65 -8.26 7.81
N PRO A 76 19.85 -8.37 7.24
CA PRO A 76 20.16 -8.49 5.82
C PRO A 76 19.92 -9.91 5.26
N LEU A 77 19.56 -9.98 3.98
CA LEU A 77 19.41 -11.21 3.21
C LEU A 77 20.19 -11.09 1.89
N ARG A 78 20.54 -12.22 1.30
CA ARG A 78 20.93 -12.29 -0.12
C ARG A 78 19.78 -12.86 -0.90
N ILE A 79 19.40 -12.23 -1.99
CA ILE A 79 18.40 -12.70 -2.96
C ILE A 79 19.12 -13.20 -4.21
N ILE A 80 18.71 -14.39 -4.65
CA ILE A 80 19.07 -14.96 -5.94
C ILE A 80 17.76 -15.16 -6.68
N SER A 81 17.62 -14.53 -7.86
CA SER A 81 16.40 -14.63 -8.66
C SER A 81 16.17 -16.04 -9.20
N SER A 82 14.94 -16.32 -9.56
CA SER A 82 14.61 -17.54 -10.31
C SER A 82 15.19 -17.48 -11.72
N GLU A 83 15.79 -18.55 -12.19
CA GLU A 83 16.22 -18.71 -13.58
C GLU A 83 15.00 -18.89 -14.51
N MET A 84 13.97 -19.56 -14.03
CA MET A 84 12.71 -19.78 -14.74
C MET A 84 11.51 -19.53 -13.82
N PRO A 85 11.16 -18.24 -13.57
CA PRO A 85 10.02 -17.93 -12.73
C PRO A 85 8.71 -18.36 -13.42
N VAL A 86 7.88 -19.11 -12.70
CA VAL A 86 6.55 -19.56 -13.17
C VAL A 86 5.44 -18.87 -12.37
N GLY A 87 4.28 -18.70 -13.04
CA GLY A 87 3.11 -18.11 -12.39
C GLY A 87 2.60 -18.95 -11.22
N ILE A 88 2.02 -18.31 -10.23
CA ILE A 88 1.53 -18.93 -8.99
C ILE A 88 0.06 -18.60 -8.71
N ASN A 89 -0.59 -19.40 -7.88
CA ASN A 89 -1.87 -19.06 -7.26
C ASN A 89 -1.61 -18.49 -5.87
N TYR A 90 -2.17 -17.30 -5.60
CA TYR A 90 -1.99 -16.60 -4.34
C TYR A 90 -3.31 -16.11 -3.76
N THR A 91 -3.61 -16.46 -2.52
CA THR A 91 -4.73 -15.87 -1.78
C THR A 91 -4.24 -14.68 -0.98
N ALA A 92 -4.67 -13.49 -1.39
CA ALA A 92 -4.28 -12.23 -0.77
C ALA A 92 -5.00 -12.01 0.56
N GLY A 93 -4.23 -11.61 1.57
CA GLY A 93 -4.75 -11.01 2.80
C GLY A 93 -4.88 -9.49 2.67
N VAL A 94 -4.99 -8.80 3.80
CA VAL A 94 -5.16 -7.34 3.88
C VAL A 94 -3.95 -6.51 3.40
N SER A 95 -2.82 -7.14 3.11
CA SER A 95 -1.59 -6.44 2.71
C SER A 95 -1.55 -6.14 1.22
N ALA A 96 -1.86 -4.90 0.85
CA ALA A 96 -1.69 -4.43 -0.52
C ALA A 96 -0.25 -4.53 -1.03
N GLN A 97 0.75 -4.39 -0.15
CA GLN A 97 2.17 -4.47 -0.53
C GLN A 97 2.56 -5.88 -0.98
N LEU A 98 2.08 -6.93 -0.30
CA LEU A 98 2.31 -8.32 -0.72
C LEU A 98 1.57 -8.62 -2.02
N LYS A 99 0.32 -8.19 -2.15
CA LYS A 99 -0.45 -8.31 -3.39
C LYS A 99 0.28 -7.65 -4.56
N SER A 100 0.72 -6.41 -4.40
CA SER A 100 1.49 -5.70 -5.43
C SER A 100 2.81 -6.39 -5.76
N ALA A 101 3.52 -6.95 -4.77
CA ALA A 101 4.74 -7.73 -5.02
C ALA A 101 4.44 -8.94 -5.91
N VAL A 102 3.34 -9.68 -5.64
CA VAL A 102 2.92 -10.83 -6.47
C VAL A 102 2.53 -10.38 -7.89
N ILE A 103 1.78 -9.28 -8.03
CA ILE A 103 1.43 -8.72 -9.34
C ILE A 103 2.70 -8.42 -10.15
N LEU A 104 3.63 -7.67 -9.55
CA LEU A 104 4.87 -7.25 -10.22
C LEU A 104 5.78 -8.44 -10.55
N SER A 105 5.84 -9.46 -9.69
CA SER A 105 6.54 -10.72 -9.98
C SER A 105 5.90 -11.48 -11.14
N GLY A 106 4.57 -11.57 -11.13
CA GLY A 106 3.79 -12.26 -12.15
C GLY A 106 3.99 -11.69 -13.56
N LEU A 107 4.21 -10.36 -13.69
CA LEU A 107 4.49 -9.74 -14.99
C LEU A 107 5.73 -10.33 -15.67
N ASN A 108 6.72 -10.78 -14.92
CA ASN A 108 7.96 -11.35 -15.46
C ASN A 108 8.05 -12.88 -15.36
N ALA A 109 7.04 -13.54 -14.80
CA ALA A 109 6.94 -14.99 -14.71
C ALA A 109 6.39 -15.59 -16.03
N PHE A 110 6.67 -16.87 -16.27
CA PHE A 110 6.04 -17.62 -17.36
C PHE A 110 4.64 -18.09 -16.94
N GLY A 111 3.69 -18.01 -17.86
CA GLY A 111 2.31 -18.44 -17.63
C GLY A 111 1.47 -17.39 -16.90
N ASN A 112 0.48 -17.85 -16.14
CA ASN A 112 -0.49 -17.01 -15.44
C ASN A 112 -0.25 -17.02 -13.94
N THR A 113 -0.27 -15.84 -13.32
CA THR A 113 -0.35 -15.68 -11.86
C THR A 113 -1.75 -15.26 -11.49
N GLN A 114 -2.43 -16.05 -10.66
CA GLN A 114 -3.77 -15.76 -10.20
C GLN A 114 -3.76 -15.32 -8.73
N ILE A 115 -4.44 -14.20 -8.46
CA ILE A 115 -4.60 -13.67 -7.12
C ILE A 115 -6.08 -13.65 -6.76
N ILE A 116 -6.43 -14.29 -5.64
CA ILE A 116 -7.78 -14.26 -5.08
C ILE A 116 -7.79 -13.32 -3.88
N GLU A 117 -8.56 -12.24 -3.94
CA GLU A 117 -8.68 -11.23 -2.89
C GLU A 117 -9.98 -11.43 -2.12
N ASN A 118 -9.88 -11.90 -0.87
CA ASN A 118 -11.05 -12.10 -0.01
C ASN A 118 -11.51 -10.78 0.63
N GLU A 119 -10.57 -9.90 1.02
CA GLU A 119 -10.83 -8.57 1.55
C GLU A 119 -10.14 -7.54 0.65
N ARG A 120 -10.90 -6.55 0.17
CA ARG A 120 -10.35 -5.52 -0.73
C ARG A 120 -9.25 -4.74 -0.02
N SER A 121 -8.08 -4.68 -0.61
CA SER A 121 -6.99 -3.82 -0.21
C SER A 121 -6.74 -2.72 -1.25
N ARG A 122 -5.73 -1.85 -1.03
CA ARG A 122 -5.35 -0.80 -1.99
C ARG A 122 -5.07 -1.39 -3.37
N ASP A 123 -5.59 -0.76 -4.43
CA ASP A 123 -5.63 -1.29 -5.80
C ASP A 123 -4.87 -0.44 -6.84
N HIS A 124 -3.95 0.40 -6.38
CA HIS A 124 -3.18 1.29 -7.26
C HIS A 124 -2.39 0.54 -8.34
N THR A 125 -1.80 -0.63 -8.00
CA THR A 125 -1.03 -1.43 -8.95
C THR A 125 -1.92 -1.99 -10.05
N GLU A 126 -3.09 -2.49 -9.68
CA GLU A 126 -4.10 -2.97 -10.63
C GLU A 126 -4.58 -1.84 -11.53
N ASN A 127 -4.95 -0.69 -10.96
CA ASN A 127 -5.43 0.47 -11.71
C ASN A 127 -4.39 0.96 -12.73
N MET A 128 -3.12 1.01 -12.31
CA MET A 128 -2.02 1.37 -13.20
C MET A 128 -1.86 0.41 -14.38
N LEU A 129 -2.08 -0.90 -14.15
CA LEU A 129 -1.91 -1.93 -15.17
C LEU A 129 -3.15 -2.12 -16.07
N LEU A 130 -4.34 -1.66 -15.65
CA LEU A 130 -5.59 -1.88 -16.39
C LEU A 130 -5.60 -1.29 -17.81
N LYS A 131 -4.71 -0.37 -18.15
CA LYS A 131 -4.51 0.07 -19.54
C LYS A 131 -3.92 -1.04 -20.43
N ASN A 132 -3.20 -1.98 -19.85
CA ASN A 132 -2.56 -3.08 -20.53
C ASN A 132 -3.41 -4.35 -20.35
N TYR A 133 -4.58 -4.40 -21.01
CA TYR A 133 -5.52 -5.53 -20.93
C TYR A 133 -4.90 -6.91 -21.25
N LYS A 134 -3.77 -6.91 -21.94
CA LYS A 134 -3.00 -8.14 -22.25
C LYS A 134 -2.23 -8.68 -21.04
N VAL A 135 -1.94 -7.85 -20.05
CA VAL A 135 -1.14 -8.24 -18.87
C VAL A 135 -1.99 -8.49 -17.64
N ILE A 136 -3.20 -7.92 -17.56
CA ILE A 136 -4.05 -8.04 -16.38
C ILE A 136 -5.53 -8.21 -16.75
N LYS A 137 -6.20 -9.12 -16.04
CA LYS A 137 -7.66 -9.26 -16.09
C LYS A 137 -8.22 -9.32 -14.67
N ILE A 138 -9.26 -8.53 -14.40
CA ILE A 138 -9.90 -8.48 -13.09
C ILE A 138 -11.35 -8.94 -13.24
N LYS A 139 -11.74 -9.90 -12.39
CA LYS A 139 -13.13 -10.36 -12.26
C LYS A 139 -13.62 -10.03 -10.86
N ASN A 140 -14.79 -9.40 -10.78
CA ASN A 140 -15.46 -9.05 -9.53
C ASN A 140 -16.75 -9.89 -9.42
N GLU A 141 -16.59 -11.13 -8.98
CA GLU A 141 -17.71 -12.03 -8.71
C GLU A 141 -17.91 -12.13 -7.18
N LYS A 142 -18.18 -13.33 -6.64
CA LYS A 142 -18.24 -13.54 -5.18
C LYS A 142 -16.94 -13.13 -4.48
N LYS A 143 -15.80 -13.33 -5.16
CA LYS A 143 -14.47 -12.87 -4.76
C LYS A 143 -13.84 -12.10 -5.91
N LYS A 144 -12.98 -11.13 -5.59
CA LYS A 144 -12.18 -10.45 -6.62
C LYS A 144 -11.03 -11.37 -7.02
N THR A 145 -10.95 -11.69 -8.31
CA THR A 145 -9.86 -12.46 -8.90
C THR A 145 -9.08 -11.56 -9.84
N ILE A 146 -7.76 -11.61 -9.73
CA ILE A 146 -6.82 -10.86 -10.55
C ILE A 146 -5.90 -11.86 -11.25
N ASP A 147 -6.00 -11.93 -12.56
CA ASP A 147 -5.14 -12.77 -13.41
C ASP A 147 -4.06 -11.89 -14.04
N ILE A 148 -2.80 -12.26 -13.87
CA ILE A 148 -1.64 -11.58 -14.45
C ILE A 148 -1.01 -12.52 -15.48
N PHE A 149 -0.99 -12.07 -16.72
CA PHE A 149 -0.37 -12.79 -17.84
C PHE A 149 1.07 -12.34 -17.99
N GLY A 150 2.01 -13.22 -17.66
CA GLY A 150 3.42 -12.89 -17.63
C GLY A 150 4.06 -12.81 -19.02
N LYS A 151 5.25 -12.20 -19.09
CA LYS A 151 6.04 -12.06 -20.33
C LYS A 151 5.34 -11.31 -21.47
N GLN A 152 4.32 -10.51 -21.16
CA GLN A 152 3.66 -9.65 -22.12
C GLN A 152 4.37 -8.30 -22.23
N TYR A 153 4.23 -7.65 -23.37
CA TYR A 153 4.72 -6.29 -23.55
C TYR A 153 3.90 -5.31 -22.71
N LEU A 154 4.59 -4.41 -22.01
CA LEU A 154 3.98 -3.30 -21.28
C LEU A 154 4.11 -2.01 -22.07
N ASP A 155 2.99 -1.42 -22.43
CA ASP A 155 2.98 -0.11 -23.07
C ASP A 155 3.55 0.95 -22.14
N PRO A 156 4.30 1.94 -22.67
CA PRO A 156 4.78 3.06 -21.88
C PRO A 156 3.62 3.80 -21.22
N LEU A 157 3.76 4.11 -19.93
CA LEU A 157 2.76 4.80 -19.16
C LEU A 157 3.29 6.15 -18.67
N SER A 158 2.60 7.23 -19.06
CA SER A 158 2.83 8.54 -18.48
C SER A 158 1.84 8.77 -17.33
N VAL A 159 2.36 9.01 -16.13
CA VAL A 159 1.54 9.18 -14.93
C VAL A 159 1.90 10.49 -14.23
N LYS A 160 0.86 11.27 -13.92
CA LYS A 160 0.96 12.39 -12.98
C LYS A 160 0.48 11.93 -11.62
N VAL A 161 1.41 11.81 -10.67
CA VAL A 161 1.08 11.37 -9.31
C VAL A 161 0.36 12.51 -8.57
N PRO A 162 -0.86 12.30 -8.05
CA PRO A 162 -1.56 13.30 -7.25
C PRO A 162 -0.98 13.40 -5.84
N GLY A 163 -1.40 14.42 -5.07
CA GLY A 163 -1.05 14.56 -3.66
C GLY A 163 -1.52 13.37 -2.81
N ASP A 164 -0.77 13.04 -1.77
CA ASP A 164 -1.09 11.93 -0.87
C ASP A 164 -2.24 12.28 0.08
N PRO A 165 -3.35 11.50 0.10
CA PRO A 165 -4.48 11.76 1.00
C PRO A 165 -4.10 11.60 2.48
N SER A 166 -3.12 10.76 2.82
CA SER A 166 -2.66 10.61 4.21
C SER A 166 -1.91 11.85 4.69
N SER A 167 -1.06 12.47 3.86
CA SER A 167 -0.41 13.73 4.18
C SER A 167 -1.43 14.86 4.30
N ALA A 168 -2.44 14.90 3.42
CA ALA A 168 -3.53 15.87 3.48
C ALA A 168 -4.41 15.72 4.74
N ALA A 169 -4.48 14.53 5.34
CA ALA A 169 -5.29 14.26 6.53
C ALA A 169 -4.88 15.10 7.74
N PHE A 170 -3.58 15.41 7.92
CA PHE A 170 -3.10 16.25 9.01
C PHE A 170 -3.64 17.67 8.92
N PHE A 171 -3.61 18.26 7.73
CA PHE A 171 -4.17 19.59 7.49
C PHE A 171 -5.69 19.60 7.58
N ALA A 172 -6.35 18.51 7.14
CA ALA A 172 -7.78 18.35 7.29
C ALA A 172 -8.18 18.30 8.77
N ALA A 173 -7.49 17.52 9.59
CA ALA A 173 -7.72 17.44 11.04
C ALA A 173 -7.54 18.81 11.72
N LEU A 174 -6.44 19.51 11.41
CA LEU A 174 -6.18 20.85 11.93
C LEU A 174 -7.33 21.81 11.60
N THR A 175 -7.80 21.80 10.34
CA THR A 175 -8.89 22.68 9.91
C THR A 175 -10.22 22.33 10.58
N LEU A 176 -10.54 21.04 10.73
CA LEU A 176 -11.79 20.61 11.34
C LEU A 176 -11.89 21.00 12.81
N LEU A 177 -10.77 20.97 13.54
CA LEU A 177 -10.70 21.23 14.98
C LEU A 177 -10.64 22.74 15.31
N ASN A 178 -10.14 23.57 14.40
CA ASN A 178 -10.02 25.01 14.62
C ASN A 178 -11.30 25.77 14.23
N LYS A 179 -11.74 26.67 15.10
CA LYS A 179 -12.92 27.51 14.85
C LYS A 179 -12.72 28.42 13.65
N LYS A 180 -13.78 28.64 12.87
CA LYS A 180 -13.82 29.53 11.69
C LYS A 180 -12.75 29.20 10.63
N SER A 181 -12.20 28.00 10.63
CA SER A 181 -11.17 27.57 9.66
C SER A 181 -11.77 27.07 8.36
N TYR A 182 -11.02 27.31 7.30
CA TYR A 182 -11.32 26.88 5.94
C TYR A 182 -10.03 26.51 5.24
N LEU A 183 -10.04 25.38 4.52
CA LEU A 183 -8.90 24.92 3.72
C LEU A 183 -9.37 24.20 2.46
N LYS A 184 -8.72 24.50 1.35
CA LYS A 184 -8.84 23.76 0.09
C LYS A 184 -7.49 23.15 -0.27
N ILE A 185 -7.40 21.82 -0.26
CA ILE A 185 -6.19 21.09 -0.67
C ILE A 185 -6.42 20.61 -2.10
N LYS A 186 -5.54 21.04 -3.01
CA LYS A 186 -5.70 20.79 -4.45
C LYS A 186 -5.03 19.48 -4.88
N ASN A 187 -5.60 18.84 -5.91
CA ASN A 187 -5.05 17.70 -6.62
C ASN A 187 -4.60 16.55 -5.71
N VAL A 188 -5.48 16.09 -4.83
CA VAL A 188 -5.25 14.94 -3.93
C VAL A 188 -5.79 13.67 -4.55
N GLY A 189 -5.09 12.55 -4.36
CA GLY A 189 -5.59 11.22 -4.75
C GLY A 189 -6.83 10.84 -3.95
N LEU A 190 -7.90 10.49 -4.65
CA LEU A 190 -9.21 10.18 -4.05
C LEU A 190 -9.64 8.73 -4.33
N ASN A 191 -8.68 7.83 -4.48
CA ASN A 191 -8.95 6.41 -4.60
C ASN A 191 -9.80 5.92 -3.42
N ASN A 192 -10.89 5.21 -3.73
CA ASN A 192 -11.86 4.75 -2.73
C ASN A 192 -11.25 3.86 -1.63
N THR A 193 -10.12 3.19 -1.93
CA THR A 193 -9.39 2.36 -0.98
C THR A 193 -8.44 3.15 -0.07
N ARG A 194 -8.37 4.50 -0.24
CA ARG A 194 -7.46 5.40 0.50
C ARG A 194 -8.17 6.53 1.24
N ILE A 195 -9.44 6.76 1.01
CA ILE A 195 -10.19 7.90 1.58
C ILE A 195 -11.09 7.52 2.76
N GLY A 196 -10.79 6.40 3.44
CA GLY A 196 -11.54 5.93 4.60
C GLY A 196 -11.62 6.96 5.73
N PHE A 197 -10.51 7.66 6.00
CA PHE A 197 -10.45 8.79 6.94
C PHE A 197 -11.51 9.85 6.64
N TYR A 198 -11.55 10.36 5.42
CA TYR A 198 -12.51 11.40 5.03
C TYR A 198 -13.95 10.92 5.07
N LYS A 199 -14.19 9.66 4.66
CA LYS A 199 -15.53 9.04 4.74
C LYS A 199 -16.00 8.88 6.18
N LEU A 200 -15.11 8.42 7.07
CA LEU A 200 -15.41 8.32 8.51
C LEU A 200 -15.79 9.69 9.07
N LEU A 201 -14.97 10.70 8.83
CA LEU A 201 -15.20 12.04 9.36
C LEU A 201 -16.49 12.69 8.83
N LYS A 202 -16.79 12.50 7.53
CA LYS A 202 -18.10 12.96 6.98
C LYS A 202 -19.27 12.35 7.71
N ASN A 203 -19.19 11.07 8.08
CA ASN A 203 -20.23 10.39 8.86
C ASN A 203 -20.27 10.85 10.33
N GLN A 204 -19.32 11.66 10.76
CA GLN A 204 -19.21 12.25 12.10
C GLN A 204 -19.31 13.79 12.05
N ASN A 205 -20.20 14.29 11.19
CA ASN A 205 -20.52 15.72 11.02
C ASN A 205 -19.38 16.62 10.49
N ALA A 206 -18.32 16.06 9.92
CA ALA A 206 -17.27 16.86 9.31
C ALA A 206 -17.74 17.47 7.98
N LYS A 207 -17.55 18.78 7.83
CA LYS A 207 -17.84 19.54 6.61
C LYS A 207 -16.69 19.36 5.61
N ILE A 208 -16.71 18.24 4.89
CA ILE A 208 -15.71 17.86 3.86
C ILE A 208 -16.43 17.68 2.54
N SER A 209 -15.91 18.28 1.48
CA SER A 209 -16.41 18.11 0.11
C SER A 209 -15.26 17.78 -0.84
N PHE A 210 -15.52 16.92 -1.81
CA PHE A 210 -14.62 16.62 -2.91
C PHE A 210 -15.07 17.41 -4.15
N LEU A 211 -14.15 18.15 -4.74
CA LEU A 211 -14.41 19.06 -5.86
C LEU A 211 -13.44 18.75 -7.01
N ASN A 212 -13.78 19.23 -8.23
CA ASN A 212 -12.93 19.11 -9.39
C ASN A 212 -12.42 17.66 -9.61
N LEU A 213 -13.32 16.69 -9.48
CA LEU A 213 -13.02 15.28 -9.62
C LEU A 213 -12.60 14.96 -11.04
N LYS A 214 -11.52 14.22 -11.20
CA LYS A 214 -11.03 13.70 -12.47
C LYS A 214 -10.49 12.29 -12.29
N THR A 215 -10.54 11.52 -13.35
CA THR A 215 -9.99 10.16 -13.40
C THR A 215 -8.94 10.09 -14.50
N GLU A 216 -7.71 9.79 -14.13
CA GLU A 216 -6.60 9.56 -15.05
C GLU A 216 -5.98 8.19 -14.75
N ASN A 217 -5.77 7.36 -15.78
CA ASN A 217 -5.19 6.01 -15.61
C ASN A 217 -5.92 5.16 -14.56
N ASN A 218 -7.27 5.20 -14.52
CA ASN A 218 -8.13 4.55 -13.53
C ASN A 218 -7.92 5.01 -12.07
N GLU A 219 -7.19 6.09 -11.85
CA GLU A 219 -7.03 6.71 -10.53
C GLU A 219 -7.83 8.01 -10.44
N MET A 220 -8.64 8.10 -9.40
CA MET A 220 -9.42 9.31 -9.12
C MET A 220 -8.57 10.31 -8.34
N SER A 221 -8.63 11.57 -8.72
CA SER A 221 -8.06 12.70 -7.97
C SER A 221 -9.01 13.89 -7.98
N GLY A 222 -8.77 14.85 -7.10
CA GLY A 222 -9.59 16.05 -7.01
C GLY A 222 -9.11 16.97 -5.90
N ASP A 223 -9.91 18.00 -5.59
CA ASP A 223 -9.64 18.91 -4.49
C ASP A 223 -10.46 18.51 -3.26
N ILE A 224 -9.87 18.63 -2.08
CA ILE A 224 -10.57 18.42 -0.81
C ILE A 224 -10.83 19.79 -0.18
N LEU A 225 -12.12 20.10 -0.01
CA LEU A 225 -12.57 21.30 0.68
C LEU A 225 -12.98 20.93 2.10
N ILE A 226 -12.39 21.60 3.10
CA ILE A 226 -12.61 21.35 4.51
C ILE A 226 -13.04 22.65 5.20
N ARG A 227 -13.99 22.56 6.11
CA ARG A 227 -14.42 23.67 6.96
C ARG A 227 -14.49 23.22 8.41
N SER A 228 -14.21 24.11 9.31
CA SER A 228 -14.42 23.94 10.76
C SER A 228 -15.76 23.27 11.06
N SER A 229 -15.76 22.29 11.97
CA SER A 229 -16.92 21.44 12.23
C SER A 229 -17.02 21.07 13.70
N ASN A 230 -18.24 20.99 14.21
CA ASN A 230 -18.52 20.41 15.53
C ASN A 230 -18.59 18.88 15.36
N LEU A 231 -17.45 18.23 15.58
CA LEU A 231 -17.34 16.78 15.46
C LEU A 231 -17.98 16.10 16.67
N ILE A 232 -18.58 14.93 16.41
CA ILE A 232 -19.08 14.03 17.45
C ILE A 232 -18.09 12.87 17.66
N PRO A 233 -18.16 12.14 18.80
CA PRO A 233 -17.27 11.01 19.07
C PRO A 233 -17.26 9.99 17.94
N PHE A 234 -16.09 9.47 17.62
CA PHE A 234 -15.91 8.57 16.48
C PHE A 234 -16.42 7.17 16.79
N LYS A 235 -17.15 6.59 15.85
CA LYS A 235 -17.54 5.18 15.82
C LYS A 235 -16.93 4.54 14.56
N ALA A 236 -15.66 4.14 14.66
CA ALA A 236 -14.91 3.57 13.55
C ALA A 236 -14.95 2.03 13.59
N SER A 237 -15.89 1.42 12.89
CA SER A 237 -15.96 -0.03 12.72
C SER A 237 -14.79 -0.56 11.87
N LYS A 238 -14.52 -1.87 11.94
CA LYS A 238 -13.44 -2.56 11.20
C LYS A 238 -13.38 -2.20 9.70
N LYS A 239 -14.52 -1.90 9.07
CA LYS A 239 -14.60 -1.55 7.63
C LYS A 239 -13.76 -0.33 7.23
N TYR A 240 -13.51 0.61 8.16
CA TYR A 240 -12.70 1.79 7.88
C TYR A 240 -11.20 1.52 7.96
N TYR A 241 -10.79 0.45 8.68
CA TYR A 241 -9.39 0.20 8.97
C TYR A 241 -8.53 0.07 7.72
N VAL A 242 -8.92 -0.79 6.78
CA VAL A 242 -8.12 -1.08 5.58
C VAL A 242 -7.89 0.17 4.72
N ASN A 243 -8.91 1.05 4.65
CA ASN A 243 -8.91 2.24 3.81
C ASN A 243 -8.37 3.51 4.50
N SER A 244 -7.96 3.40 5.77
CA SER A 244 -7.43 4.53 6.58
C SER A 244 -6.36 4.11 7.59
N THR A 245 -5.65 3.03 7.36
CA THR A 245 -4.65 2.47 8.28
C THR A 245 -3.60 3.50 8.72
N ASP A 246 -3.19 4.39 7.81
CA ASP A 246 -2.13 5.36 8.07
C ASP A 246 -2.65 6.61 8.80
N GLU A 247 -3.96 6.85 8.79
CA GLU A 247 -4.61 7.99 9.42
C GLU A 247 -5.09 7.72 10.86
N TYR A 248 -5.01 6.49 11.37
CA TYR A 248 -5.44 6.20 12.74
C TYR A 248 -4.71 7.01 13.82
N PRO A 249 -3.41 7.29 13.73
CA PRO A 249 -2.75 8.15 14.71
C PRO A 249 -3.38 9.55 14.80
N ILE A 250 -3.71 10.18 13.67
CA ILE A 250 -4.37 11.49 13.68
C ILE A 250 -5.83 11.39 14.13
N LEU A 251 -6.54 10.28 13.84
CA LEU A 251 -7.88 10.04 14.38
C LEU A 251 -7.86 9.93 15.92
N PHE A 252 -6.86 9.27 16.51
CA PHE A 252 -6.71 9.20 17.97
C PHE A 252 -6.47 10.58 18.57
N ALA A 253 -5.60 11.40 17.97
CA ALA A 253 -5.37 12.76 18.41
C ALA A 253 -6.64 13.63 18.32
N MET A 254 -7.39 13.50 17.21
CA MET A 254 -8.68 14.19 17.08
C MET A 254 -9.69 13.72 18.14
N ALA A 255 -9.78 12.42 18.38
CA ALA A 255 -10.69 11.83 19.36
C ALA A 255 -10.42 12.35 20.79
N ALA A 256 -9.16 12.54 21.14
CA ALA A 256 -8.77 13.11 22.46
C ALA A 256 -9.25 14.55 22.66
N LEU A 257 -9.53 15.30 21.58
CA LEU A 257 -10.01 16.68 21.62
C LEU A 257 -11.53 16.81 21.48
N ILE A 258 -12.24 15.69 21.31
CA ILE A 258 -13.70 15.65 21.15
C ILE A 258 -14.34 15.16 22.45
N LYS A 259 -15.31 15.91 22.98
CA LYS A 259 -16.03 15.52 24.19
C LYS A 259 -16.85 14.25 23.97
N GLY A 260 -16.60 13.21 24.76
CA GLY A 260 -17.30 11.93 24.74
C GLY A 260 -16.36 10.74 24.46
N VAL A 261 -16.92 9.56 24.21
CA VAL A 261 -16.18 8.32 24.03
C VAL A 261 -16.14 7.95 22.55
N SER A 262 -14.93 7.90 21.98
CA SER A 262 -14.69 7.40 20.62
C SER A 262 -14.28 5.92 20.65
N VAL A 263 -14.81 5.13 19.73
CA VAL A 263 -14.55 3.68 19.64
C VAL A 263 -13.95 3.33 18.27
N PHE A 264 -12.87 2.56 18.29
CA PHE A 264 -12.14 2.11 17.12
C PHE A 264 -12.02 0.59 17.13
N GLU A 265 -12.62 -0.08 16.16
CA GLU A 265 -12.67 -1.54 16.07
C GLU A 265 -11.73 -2.09 15.01
N GLY A 266 -11.23 -3.33 15.21
CA GLY A 266 -10.46 -4.07 14.21
C GLY A 266 -9.08 -3.49 13.90
N ILE A 267 -8.47 -2.76 14.84
CA ILE A 267 -7.22 -2.01 14.66
C ILE A 267 -5.96 -2.73 15.16
N SER A 268 -6.06 -4.02 15.55
CA SER A 268 -4.96 -4.79 16.15
C SER A 268 -3.68 -4.81 15.31
N ASP A 269 -3.80 -4.77 13.97
CA ASP A 269 -2.65 -4.75 13.05
C ASP A 269 -1.80 -3.47 13.18
N LEU A 270 -2.31 -2.39 13.78
CA LEU A 270 -1.51 -1.20 14.10
C LEU A 270 -0.36 -1.48 15.07
N ALA A 271 -0.46 -2.54 15.86
CA ALA A 271 0.63 -2.99 16.74
C ALA A 271 1.83 -3.57 15.97
N ASN A 272 1.64 -3.98 14.71
CA ASN A 272 2.61 -4.68 13.88
C ASN A 272 3.18 -3.81 12.74
N LYS A 273 3.09 -2.48 12.86
CA LYS A 273 3.64 -1.54 11.87
C LYS A 273 5.14 -1.23 12.15
N GLU A 274 5.62 -0.06 11.76
CA GLU A 274 6.99 0.41 12.01
C GLU A 274 7.32 0.48 13.50
N SER A 275 6.30 0.87 14.28
CA SER A 275 6.21 0.84 15.73
C SER A 275 4.84 0.29 16.14
N ASN A 276 4.66 -0.04 17.41
CA ASN A 276 3.32 -0.30 17.93
C ASN A 276 2.55 1.02 18.04
N ARG A 277 1.88 1.42 16.94
CA ARG A 277 1.20 2.72 16.84
C ARG A 277 0.18 2.95 17.95
N ILE A 278 -0.47 1.89 18.47
CA ILE A 278 -1.43 2.00 19.57
C ILE A 278 -0.71 2.41 20.85
N LYS A 279 0.36 1.68 21.23
CA LYS A 279 1.13 1.99 22.44
C LYS A 279 1.80 3.36 22.38
N GLU A 280 2.36 3.72 21.21
CA GLU A 280 3.03 5.02 21.06
C GLU A 280 2.03 6.17 21.14
N MET A 281 0.85 6.06 20.53
CA MET A 281 -0.19 7.08 20.66
C MET A 281 -0.76 7.14 22.08
N GLN A 282 -0.88 6.02 22.78
CA GLN A 282 -1.27 6.00 24.19
C GLN A 282 -0.30 6.78 25.09
N LYS A 283 1.02 6.71 24.81
CA LYS A 283 2.02 7.51 25.54
C LYS A 283 1.92 9.00 25.25
N VAL A 284 1.63 9.37 23.99
CA VAL A 284 1.51 10.78 23.58
C VAL A 284 0.25 11.45 24.12
N LEU A 285 -0.84 10.69 24.28
CA LEU A 285 -2.15 11.21 24.68
C LEU A 285 -2.39 11.14 26.22
N ARG A 286 -1.46 10.61 26.99
CA ARG A 286 -1.44 10.66 28.47
C ARG A 286 -0.80 11.93 28.96
#